data_d7a98a8e188ccdb5a64de74eeff35be2
#
_entry.id   d7a98a8e188ccdb5a64de74eeff35be2
#
_cell.length_a   1.000
_cell.length_b   1.000
_cell.length_c   1.000
_cell.angle_alpha   90.00
_cell.angle_beta   90.00
_cell.angle_gamma   90.00
#
_symmetry.space_group_name_H-M   'P 1'
#
loop_
_entity.id
_entity.type
_entity.pdbx_description
1 polymer ?
#
loop_
_entity_poly.entity_id
_entity_poly.type
_entity_poly.pdbx_seq_one_letter_code
_entity_poly.pdbx_strand_id
1 'polypeptide(L)'
;MCIRDRFSDELKHNSPGILSMANAGPGTNGSQFFITHVETPWLDDKHSVFGKVSTALDSTGLEVVDKIAQGDLIKSVKIIRIGKDAENFDAPKVFEDYITNKSQADILKAEQEANLLKDITKGMIETESGLKYKISKKGSGSNAKINDVLSVHYSLSLIDGSVIDSSFTRGEPIEFTCGVGQVIKGWDEAMQLLNKGSKATLVIPSELGYGPTGAGNGVIPPNATLIFEVELLDIN
;
A
#
# COMPACT_ATOMS: atom_id res chain seq x y z
N MET A 1 -10.47 13.65 9.91
CA MET A 1 -10.02 13.36 8.54
C MET A 1 -10.47 11.95 8.19
N CYS A 2 -11.36 11.78 7.21
CA CYS A 2 -11.93 10.48 6.89
C CYS A 2 -11.04 9.79 5.83
N ILE A 3 -10.02 9.06 6.29
CA ILE A 3 -9.03 8.38 5.41
C ILE A 3 -9.60 7.07 4.84
N ARG A 4 -10.80 6.66 5.28
CA ARG A 4 -11.37 5.36 4.91
C ARG A 4 -12.49 5.53 3.91
N ASP A 5 -12.37 4.86 2.78
CA ASP A 5 -13.45 4.72 1.81
C ASP A 5 -14.60 3.92 2.43
N ARG A 6 -15.83 4.38 2.19
CA ARG A 6 -17.07 3.72 2.61
C ARG A 6 -18.02 3.71 1.44
N PHE A 7 -18.06 2.59 0.74
CA PHE A 7 -18.97 2.38 -0.39
C PHE A 7 -20.20 1.59 0.07
N SER A 8 -21.35 1.90 -0.51
CA SER A 8 -22.62 1.23 -0.24
C SER A 8 -23.41 1.15 -1.54
N ASP A 9 -24.08 0.03 -1.75
CA ASP A 9 -24.97 -0.14 -2.92
C ASP A 9 -26.18 0.78 -2.86
N GLU A 10 -26.55 1.27 -1.68
CA GLU A 10 -27.65 2.20 -1.46
C GLU A 10 -27.26 3.68 -1.68
N LEU A 11 -25.96 3.99 -1.68
CA LEU A 11 -25.44 5.36 -1.74
C LEU A 11 -24.61 5.55 -3.00
N LYS A 12 -25.31 5.89 -4.09
CA LYS A 12 -24.72 6.06 -5.42
C LYS A 12 -24.84 7.49 -5.93
N HIS A 13 -24.04 7.85 -6.93
CA HIS A 13 -24.06 9.17 -7.59
C HIS A 13 -25.12 9.22 -8.72
N ASN A 14 -26.36 8.86 -8.37
CA ASN A 14 -27.46 8.61 -9.30
C ASN A 14 -28.40 9.82 -9.50
N SER A 15 -28.02 10.99 -9.01
CA SER A 15 -28.81 12.21 -9.19
C SER A 15 -27.98 13.48 -8.94
N PRO A 16 -28.45 14.66 -9.35
CA PRO A 16 -27.94 15.93 -8.85
C PRO A 16 -28.07 16.06 -7.34
N GLY A 17 -27.17 16.84 -6.71
CA GLY A 17 -27.21 17.15 -5.28
C GLY A 17 -26.65 16.08 -4.37
N ILE A 18 -25.93 15.08 -4.86
CA ILE A 18 -25.24 14.08 -4.04
C ILE A 18 -24.00 14.72 -3.40
N LEU A 19 -23.87 14.60 -2.07
CA LEU A 19 -22.66 15.00 -1.32
C LEU A 19 -21.72 13.81 -1.23
N SER A 20 -20.48 13.99 -1.68
CA SER A 20 -19.48 12.94 -1.72
C SER A 20 -18.10 13.46 -1.39
N MET A 21 -17.23 12.58 -0.87
CA MET A 21 -15.86 12.93 -0.50
C MET A 21 -14.96 13.01 -1.72
N ALA A 22 -14.20 14.09 -1.85
CA ALA A 22 -13.12 14.18 -2.83
C ALA A 22 -11.89 13.41 -2.34
N ASN A 23 -11.20 12.73 -3.26
CA ASN A 23 -9.98 11.99 -2.99
C ASN A 23 -9.05 11.98 -4.21
N ALA A 24 -7.81 11.53 -4.01
CA ALA A 24 -6.80 11.32 -5.04
C ALA A 24 -6.52 9.82 -5.29
N GLY A 25 -7.49 8.95 -5.02
CA GLY A 25 -7.43 7.51 -5.15
C GLY A 25 -7.79 6.78 -3.84
N PRO A 26 -7.74 5.46 -3.81
CA PRO A 26 -8.14 4.66 -2.65
C PRO A 26 -7.44 5.07 -1.35
N GLY A 27 -8.21 5.20 -0.26
CA GLY A 27 -7.68 5.53 1.07
C GLY A 27 -7.21 6.97 1.26
N THR A 28 -7.42 7.88 0.29
CA THR A 28 -6.93 9.27 0.34
C THR A 28 -8.01 10.31 0.67
N ASN A 29 -9.16 9.90 1.18
CA ASN A 29 -10.19 10.84 1.61
C ASN A 29 -9.63 11.80 2.68
N GLY A 30 -9.82 13.10 2.43
CA GLY A 30 -9.47 14.16 3.37
C GLY A 30 -10.69 14.82 3.99
N SER A 31 -10.70 16.15 4.01
CA SER A 31 -11.82 16.99 4.42
C SER A 31 -12.55 17.66 3.24
N GLN A 32 -12.06 17.46 2.03
CA GLN A 32 -12.66 18.02 0.82
C GLN A 32 -13.87 17.20 0.39
N PHE A 33 -14.95 17.87 0.03
CA PHE A 33 -16.17 17.25 -0.48
C PHE A 33 -16.64 17.99 -1.73
N PHE A 34 -17.53 17.36 -2.47
CA PHE A 34 -18.21 17.96 -3.62
C PHE A 34 -19.70 17.66 -3.60
N ILE A 35 -20.44 18.42 -4.39
CA ILE A 35 -21.87 18.22 -4.64
C ILE A 35 -22.05 18.04 -6.13
N THR A 36 -22.77 16.99 -6.53
CA THR A 36 -23.00 16.71 -7.96
C THR A 36 -24.04 17.65 -8.55
N HIS A 37 -23.81 18.13 -9.80
CA HIS A 37 -24.79 18.89 -10.58
C HIS A 37 -25.62 17.96 -11.52
N VAL A 38 -25.09 16.79 -11.83
CA VAL A 38 -25.69 15.78 -12.70
C VAL A 38 -25.42 14.39 -12.13
N GLU A 39 -26.05 13.37 -12.69
CA GLU A 39 -25.65 12.00 -12.39
C GLU A 39 -24.21 11.73 -12.80
N THR A 40 -23.44 11.08 -11.92
CA THR A 40 -22.01 10.78 -12.12
C THR A 40 -21.69 9.34 -11.75
N PRO A 41 -22.31 8.32 -12.36
CA PRO A 41 -22.19 6.92 -11.95
C PRO A 41 -20.75 6.37 -12.04
N TRP A 42 -19.90 6.98 -12.85
CA TRP A 42 -18.48 6.63 -12.94
C TRP A 42 -17.66 6.95 -11.66
N LEU A 43 -18.25 7.67 -10.70
CA LEU A 43 -17.67 7.95 -9.37
C LEU A 43 -18.09 6.92 -8.32
N ASP A 44 -19.04 6.02 -8.63
CA ASP A 44 -19.44 4.96 -7.73
C ASP A 44 -18.26 4.04 -7.43
N ASP A 45 -18.21 3.56 -6.18
CA ASP A 45 -17.12 2.73 -5.64
C ASP A 45 -15.70 3.36 -5.72
N LYS A 46 -15.64 4.67 -5.97
CA LYS A 46 -14.41 5.49 -5.96
C LYS A 46 -14.49 6.64 -4.97
N HIS A 47 -15.67 7.22 -4.79
CA HIS A 47 -15.93 8.33 -3.88
C HIS A 47 -17.03 7.97 -2.90
N SER A 48 -16.82 8.28 -1.60
CA SER A 48 -17.77 7.94 -0.54
C SER A 48 -18.90 8.95 -0.47
N VAL A 49 -20.11 8.53 -0.82
CA VAL A 49 -21.33 9.33 -0.65
C VAL A 49 -21.71 9.35 0.83
N PHE A 50 -22.01 10.54 1.36
CA PHE A 50 -22.43 10.70 2.75
C PHE A 50 -23.68 11.56 2.95
N GLY A 51 -24.24 12.10 1.88
CA GLY A 51 -25.44 12.91 1.97
C GLY A 51 -26.02 13.27 0.61
N LYS A 52 -27.14 13.97 0.69
CA LYS A 52 -27.87 14.50 -0.47
C LYS A 52 -28.49 15.84 -0.11
N VAL A 53 -28.52 16.76 -1.05
CA VAL A 53 -29.26 18.01 -0.93
C VAL A 53 -30.75 17.69 -0.75
N SER A 54 -31.33 18.15 0.34
CA SER A 54 -32.75 17.92 0.62
C SER A 54 -33.63 18.85 -0.20
N THR A 55 -34.60 18.29 -0.87
CA THR A 55 -35.69 19.02 -1.54
C THR A 55 -36.99 18.98 -0.71
N ALA A 56 -36.96 18.33 0.44
CA ALA A 56 -38.15 18.10 1.27
C ALA A 56 -38.65 19.35 2.01
N LEU A 57 -37.76 20.32 2.26
CA LEU A 57 -38.12 21.56 2.97
C LEU A 57 -38.47 22.71 2.02
N ASP A 58 -37.74 22.78 0.91
CA ASP A 58 -38.06 23.65 -0.23
C ASP A 58 -37.37 23.09 -1.48
N SER A 59 -37.88 23.44 -2.67
CA SER A 59 -37.29 23.01 -3.94
C SER A 59 -36.02 23.80 -4.32
N THR A 60 -35.61 24.78 -3.52
CA THR A 60 -34.57 25.74 -3.88
C THR A 60 -33.15 25.24 -3.63
N GLY A 61 -32.97 24.13 -2.90
CA GLY A 61 -31.65 23.60 -2.55
C GLY A 61 -30.76 23.30 -3.76
N LEU A 62 -31.30 22.69 -4.81
CA LEU A 62 -30.56 22.45 -6.06
C LEU A 62 -30.29 23.74 -6.83
N GLU A 63 -31.24 24.70 -6.85
CA GLU A 63 -31.03 26.00 -7.48
C GLU A 63 -29.91 26.81 -6.82
N VAL A 64 -29.72 26.63 -5.49
CA VAL A 64 -28.59 27.22 -4.76
C VAL A 64 -27.28 26.55 -5.18
N VAL A 65 -27.26 25.22 -5.28
CA VAL A 65 -26.07 24.48 -5.76
C VAL A 65 -25.66 24.95 -7.16
N ASP A 66 -26.62 25.12 -8.05
CA ASP A 66 -26.37 25.56 -9.43
C ASP A 66 -25.82 27.00 -9.53
N LYS A 67 -26.00 27.81 -8.48
CA LYS A 67 -25.47 29.18 -8.41
C LYS A 67 -24.08 29.29 -7.81
N ILE A 68 -23.54 28.21 -7.23
CA ILE A 68 -22.18 28.20 -6.66
C ILE A 68 -21.15 28.33 -7.79
N ALA A 69 -20.29 29.32 -7.65
CA ALA A 69 -19.25 29.60 -8.63
C ALA A 69 -17.84 29.43 -8.06
N GLN A 70 -16.88 29.30 -8.95
CA GLN A 70 -15.46 29.23 -8.55
C GLN A 70 -15.04 30.53 -7.82
N GLY A 71 -14.47 30.36 -6.63
CA GLY A 71 -14.05 31.47 -5.77
C GLY A 71 -15.06 31.81 -4.67
N ASP A 72 -16.24 31.22 -4.67
CA ASP A 72 -17.18 31.36 -3.57
C ASP A 72 -16.62 30.80 -2.27
N LEU A 73 -16.87 31.54 -1.17
CA LEU A 73 -16.35 31.18 0.14
C LEU A 73 -17.43 30.58 1.03
N ILE A 74 -17.13 29.43 1.64
CA ILE A 74 -17.95 28.86 2.71
C ILE A 74 -17.72 29.71 3.98
N LYS A 75 -18.70 30.56 4.34
CA LYS A 75 -18.61 31.43 5.51
C LYS A 75 -18.90 30.70 6.82
N SER A 76 -19.82 29.75 6.80
CA SER A 76 -20.16 28.93 7.96
C SER A 76 -20.87 27.64 7.53
N VAL A 77 -20.74 26.61 8.35
CA VAL A 77 -21.49 25.37 8.26
C VAL A 77 -22.18 25.14 9.60
N LYS A 78 -23.51 24.96 9.58
CA LYS A 78 -24.31 24.67 10.78
C LYS A 78 -24.85 23.25 10.67
N ILE A 79 -24.52 22.40 11.64
CA ILE A 79 -25.06 21.06 11.76
C ILE A 79 -26.34 21.10 12.60
N ILE A 80 -27.45 20.68 12.02
CA ILE A 80 -28.71 20.49 12.72
C ILE A 80 -28.89 18.99 12.94
N ARG A 81 -28.99 18.60 14.22
CA ARG A 81 -29.15 17.19 14.58
C ARG A 81 -30.64 16.90 14.75
N ILE A 82 -31.17 15.91 14.04
CA ILE A 82 -32.59 15.53 14.09
C ILE A 82 -32.68 14.04 14.42
N GLY A 83 -33.39 13.74 15.52
CA GLY A 83 -33.56 12.39 16.04
C GLY A 83 -32.51 11.98 17.06
N LYS A 84 -32.91 11.03 17.93
CA LYS A 84 -32.12 10.62 19.10
C LYS A 84 -30.71 10.16 18.76
N ASP A 85 -30.52 9.45 17.66
CA ASP A 85 -29.21 8.94 17.28
C ASP A 85 -28.27 10.08 16.86
N ALA A 86 -28.80 11.06 16.12
CA ALA A 86 -28.04 12.24 15.71
C ALA A 86 -27.72 13.17 16.89
N GLU A 87 -28.68 13.32 17.84
CA GLU A 87 -28.49 14.11 19.04
C GLU A 87 -27.45 13.52 19.98
N ASN A 88 -27.39 12.17 20.08
CA ASN A 88 -26.46 11.43 20.94
C ASN A 88 -25.10 11.19 20.28
N PHE A 89 -24.94 11.50 18.97
CA PHE A 89 -23.68 11.27 18.24
C PHE A 89 -22.62 12.27 18.70
N ASP A 90 -21.59 11.77 19.38
CA ASP A 90 -20.40 12.54 19.79
C ASP A 90 -19.30 12.38 18.75
N ALA A 91 -19.27 13.25 17.75
CA ALA A 91 -18.30 13.19 16.67
C ALA A 91 -16.83 13.34 17.15
N PRO A 92 -16.48 14.25 18.08
CA PRO A 92 -15.15 14.31 18.67
C PRO A 92 -14.71 12.98 19.28
N LYS A 93 -15.55 12.38 20.13
CA LYS A 93 -15.26 11.12 20.80
C LYS A 93 -15.10 9.98 19.81
N VAL A 94 -15.99 9.85 18.83
CA VAL A 94 -15.89 8.81 17.78
C VAL A 94 -14.60 8.96 16.98
N PHE A 95 -14.16 10.18 16.70
CA PHE A 95 -12.90 10.45 16.01
C PHE A 95 -11.69 10.10 16.88
N GLU A 96 -11.69 10.47 18.14
CA GLU A 96 -10.64 10.16 19.11
C GLU A 96 -10.50 8.65 19.30
N ASP A 97 -11.61 7.94 19.52
CA ASP A 97 -11.64 6.48 19.62
C ASP A 97 -11.10 5.81 18.35
N TYR A 98 -11.43 6.34 17.15
CA TYR A 98 -10.91 5.83 15.88
C TYR A 98 -9.39 6.00 15.77
N ILE A 99 -8.85 7.17 16.09
CA ILE A 99 -7.40 7.42 16.04
C ILE A 99 -6.67 6.53 17.04
N THR A 100 -7.19 6.39 18.26
CA THR A 100 -6.60 5.53 19.30
C THR A 100 -6.58 4.08 18.88
N ASN A 101 -7.71 3.55 18.39
CA ASN A 101 -7.82 2.16 17.94
C ASN A 101 -6.93 1.89 16.72
N LYS A 102 -6.83 2.84 15.79
CA LYS A 102 -5.94 2.72 14.64
C LYS A 102 -4.47 2.67 15.07
N SER A 103 -4.08 3.59 15.97
CA SER A 103 -2.71 3.60 16.50
C SER A 103 -2.36 2.30 17.21
N GLN A 104 -3.26 1.72 18.00
CA GLN A 104 -3.06 0.42 18.64
C GLN A 104 -2.95 -0.72 17.63
N ALA A 105 -3.79 -0.73 16.58
CA ALA A 105 -3.73 -1.73 15.53
C ALA A 105 -2.42 -1.65 14.74
N ASP A 106 -1.94 -0.43 14.44
CA ASP A 106 -0.67 -0.22 13.74
C ASP A 106 0.52 -0.68 14.61
N ILE A 107 0.48 -0.43 15.93
CA ILE A 107 1.49 -0.93 16.88
C ILE A 107 1.51 -2.45 16.93
N LEU A 108 0.33 -3.08 17.10
CA LEU A 108 0.22 -4.54 17.15
C LEU A 108 0.71 -5.19 15.85
N LYS A 109 0.39 -4.60 14.71
CA LYS A 109 0.89 -5.07 13.41
C LYS A 109 2.41 -4.98 13.32
N ALA A 110 2.99 -3.86 13.73
CA ALA A 110 4.44 -3.68 13.73
C ALA A 110 5.15 -4.68 14.67
N GLU A 111 4.58 -4.96 15.85
CA GLU A 111 5.09 -5.97 16.77
C GLU A 111 5.02 -7.38 16.18
N GLN A 112 3.92 -7.73 15.51
CA GLN A 112 3.77 -9.02 14.84
C GLN A 112 4.79 -9.18 13.70
N GLU A 113 4.97 -8.16 12.86
CA GLU A 113 5.96 -8.17 11.79
C GLU A 113 7.39 -8.29 12.34
N ALA A 114 7.71 -7.58 13.44
CA ALA A 114 9.01 -7.68 14.10
C ALA A 114 9.29 -9.09 14.66
N ASN A 115 8.28 -9.75 15.24
CA ASN A 115 8.40 -11.11 15.73
C ASN A 115 8.59 -12.11 14.58
N LEU A 116 7.79 -12.00 13.52
CA LEU A 116 7.94 -12.83 12.31
C LEU A 116 9.33 -12.66 11.69
N LEU A 117 9.80 -11.41 11.56
CA LEU A 117 11.12 -11.11 11.03
C LEU A 117 12.23 -11.76 11.87
N LYS A 118 12.10 -11.70 13.20
CA LYS A 118 13.04 -12.34 14.13
C LYS A 118 13.10 -13.86 13.93
N ASP A 119 11.94 -14.49 13.72
CA ASP A 119 11.87 -15.94 13.49
C ASP A 119 12.46 -16.32 12.12
N ILE A 120 12.12 -15.57 11.07
CA ILE A 120 12.64 -15.79 9.70
C ILE A 120 14.16 -15.62 9.66
N THR A 121 14.70 -14.61 10.35
CA THR A 121 16.14 -14.29 10.32
C THR A 121 16.98 -15.13 11.27
N LYS A 122 16.37 -16.03 12.03
CA LYS A 122 17.08 -16.88 12.99
C LYS A 122 18.14 -17.73 12.30
N GLY A 123 19.41 -17.51 12.71
CA GLY A 123 20.57 -18.23 12.16
C GLY A 123 20.97 -17.77 10.75
N MET A 124 20.52 -16.63 10.29
CA MET A 124 21.02 -15.97 9.09
C MET A 124 22.30 -15.20 9.38
N ILE A 125 23.08 -14.97 8.35
CA ILE A 125 24.26 -14.09 8.37
C ILE A 125 23.78 -12.70 7.98
N GLU A 126 24.24 -11.68 8.70
CA GLU A 126 23.96 -10.27 8.41
C GLU A 126 25.21 -9.59 7.88
N THR A 127 25.07 -8.83 6.81
CA THR A 127 26.15 -8.02 6.23
C THR A 127 26.16 -6.62 6.86
N GLU A 128 27.20 -5.84 6.60
CA GLU A 128 27.31 -4.45 7.09
C GLU A 128 26.21 -3.53 6.56
N SER A 129 25.63 -3.84 5.41
CA SER A 129 24.52 -3.09 4.81
C SER A 129 23.16 -3.40 5.45
N GLY A 130 23.07 -4.45 6.29
CA GLY A 130 21.83 -4.94 6.88
C GLY A 130 21.12 -6.01 6.07
N LEU A 131 21.68 -6.47 4.92
CA LEU A 131 21.19 -7.64 4.22
C LEU A 131 21.38 -8.87 5.11
N LYS A 132 20.32 -9.69 5.24
CA LYS A 132 20.43 -10.99 5.92
C LYS A 132 20.24 -12.11 4.91
N TYR A 133 21.08 -13.15 5.01
CA TYR A 133 21.01 -14.26 4.08
C TYR A 133 21.33 -15.60 4.75
N LYS A 134 20.80 -16.67 4.15
CA LYS A 134 21.11 -18.05 4.53
C LYS A 134 21.21 -18.89 3.28
N ILE A 135 22.36 -19.48 3.05
CA ILE A 135 22.57 -20.44 1.95
C ILE A 135 22.03 -21.79 2.39
N SER A 136 20.93 -22.24 1.78
CA SER A 136 20.32 -23.54 2.04
C SER A 136 20.99 -24.68 1.23
N LYS A 137 21.54 -24.32 0.06
CA LYS A 137 22.34 -25.23 -0.77
C LYS A 137 23.52 -24.45 -1.33
N LYS A 138 24.73 -24.91 -1.03
CA LYS A 138 25.95 -24.34 -1.61
C LYS A 138 26.14 -24.91 -3.01
N GLY A 139 26.43 -24.04 -3.96
CA GLY A 139 26.79 -24.44 -5.33
C GLY A 139 28.26 -24.80 -5.51
N SER A 140 28.80 -24.63 -6.71
CA SER A 140 30.15 -24.96 -7.06
C SER A 140 30.88 -23.81 -7.79
N GLY A 141 32.19 -23.84 -7.81
CA GLY A 141 33.00 -22.80 -8.43
C GLY A 141 33.15 -21.53 -7.60
N SER A 142 33.60 -20.45 -8.22
CA SER A 142 33.72 -19.12 -7.60
C SER A 142 32.37 -18.46 -7.47
N ASN A 143 32.27 -17.53 -6.50
CA ASN A 143 31.11 -16.66 -6.42
C ASN A 143 31.02 -15.75 -7.63
N ALA A 144 29.81 -15.28 -7.91
CA ALA A 144 29.55 -14.26 -8.93
C ALA A 144 30.32 -12.96 -8.64
N LYS A 145 30.72 -12.29 -9.69
CA LYS A 145 31.46 -11.04 -9.64
C LYS A 145 30.66 -9.91 -10.31
N ILE A 146 31.07 -8.70 -10.06
CA ILE A 146 30.55 -7.53 -10.78
C ILE A 146 30.80 -7.70 -12.26
N ASN A 147 29.82 -7.42 -13.10
CA ASN A 147 29.72 -7.58 -14.54
C ASN A 147 29.48 -9.02 -15.05
N ASP A 148 29.41 -10.03 -14.20
CA ASP A 148 28.93 -11.34 -14.62
C ASP A 148 27.44 -11.28 -14.99
N VAL A 149 27.04 -12.02 -16.03
CA VAL A 149 25.63 -12.19 -16.39
C VAL A 149 25.09 -13.40 -15.67
N LEU A 150 24.08 -13.16 -14.82
CA LEU A 150 23.50 -14.17 -13.93
C LEU A 150 22.13 -14.61 -14.42
N SER A 151 21.87 -15.92 -14.36
CA SER A 151 20.53 -16.50 -14.55
C SER A 151 20.00 -16.98 -13.21
N VAL A 152 18.86 -16.42 -12.74
CA VAL A 152 18.35 -16.61 -11.39
C VAL A 152 16.86 -16.92 -11.38
N HIS A 153 16.48 -18.02 -10.74
CA HIS A 153 15.10 -18.21 -10.29
C HIS A 153 14.89 -17.58 -8.93
N TYR A 154 13.68 -17.04 -8.70
CA TYR A 154 13.31 -16.45 -7.44
C TYR A 154 11.83 -16.56 -7.13
N SER A 155 11.52 -16.44 -5.83
CA SER A 155 10.20 -16.13 -5.31
C SER A 155 10.33 -14.97 -4.33
N LEU A 156 9.55 -13.91 -4.53
CA LEU A 156 9.46 -12.76 -3.66
C LEU A 156 8.22 -12.84 -2.80
N SER A 157 8.38 -12.71 -1.49
CA SER A 157 7.29 -12.57 -0.54
C SER A 157 7.51 -11.39 0.42
N LEU A 158 6.44 -10.95 1.05
CA LEU A 158 6.47 -10.04 2.21
C LEU A 158 6.65 -10.82 3.51
N ILE A 159 6.83 -10.11 4.63
CA ILE A 159 7.03 -10.71 5.96
C ILE A 159 5.84 -11.60 6.37
N ASP A 160 4.62 -11.27 5.95
CA ASP A 160 3.40 -12.03 6.24
C ASP A 160 3.27 -13.32 5.41
N GLY A 161 4.25 -13.61 4.54
CA GLY A 161 4.27 -14.78 3.67
C GLY A 161 3.50 -14.62 2.36
N SER A 162 2.89 -13.46 2.10
CA SER A 162 2.22 -13.21 0.83
C SER A 162 3.23 -13.16 -0.32
N VAL A 163 3.07 -14.06 -1.30
CA VAL A 163 3.92 -14.10 -2.49
C VAL A 163 3.51 -13.00 -3.45
N ILE A 164 4.46 -12.13 -3.77
CA ILE A 164 4.28 -10.97 -4.65
C ILE A 164 4.61 -11.30 -6.09
N ASP A 165 5.70 -12.03 -6.30
CA ASP A 165 6.19 -12.40 -7.62
C ASP A 165 7.04 -13.66 -7.55
N SER A 166 7.02 -14.47 -8.63
CA SER A 166 7.82 -15.68 -8.72
C SER A 166 8.17 -16.03 -10.17
N SER A 167 9.45 -16.14 -10.45
CA SER A 167 9.95 -16.66 -11.73
C SER A 167 9.65 -18.13 -11.92
N PHE A 168 9.48 -18.90 -10.84
CA PHE A 168 9.06 -20.30 -10.92
C PHE A 168 7.65 -20.45 -11.49
N THR A 169 6.75 -19.54 -11.13
CA THR A 169 5.37 -19.54 -11.66
C THR A 169 5.33 -19.15 -13.13
N ARG A 170 6.24 -18.30 -13.58
CA ARG A 170 6.40 -17.93 -15.00
C ARG A 170 7.09 -19.01 -15.83
N GLY A 171 7.83 -19.92 -15.17
CA GLY A 171 8.60 -20.99 -15.82
C GLY A 171 9.93 -20.54 -16.43
N GLU A 172 10.33 -19.28 -16.26
CA GLU A 172 11.54 -18.70 -16.83
C GLU A 172 12.33 -17.93 -15.79
N PRO A 173 13.67 -18.18 -15.65
CA PRO A 173 14.54 -17.38 -14.79
C PRO A 173 14.68 -15.96 -15.34
N ILE A 174 15.13 -15.04 -14.50
CA ILE A 174 15.55 -13.72 -14.96
C ILE A 174 17.05 -13.70 -15.22
N GLU A 175 17.45 -12.92 -16.23
CA GLU A 175 18.85 -12.65 -16.51
C GLU A 175 19.16 -11.17 -16.27
N PHE A 176 20.30 -10.91 -15.64
CA PHE A 176 20.76 -9.55 -15.37
C PHE A 176 22.27 -9.53 -15.14
N THR A 177 22.88 -8.35 -15.30
CA THR A 177 24.30 -8.14 -15.01
C THR A 177 24.46 -7.76 -13.53
N CYS A 178 25.32 -8.50 -12.83
CA CYS A 178 25.57 -8.35 -11.40
C CYS A 178 26.29 -7.05 -11.07
N GLY A 179 25.87 -6.36 -10.02
CA GLY A 179 26.59 -5.22 -9.42
C GLY A 179 26.53 -3.92 -10.19
N VAL A 180 25.66 -3.77 -11.20
CA VAL A 180 25.55 -2.59 -12.05
C VAL A 180 24.24 -1.80 -11.89
N GLY A 181 23.42 -2.16 -10.91
CA GLY A 181 22.16 -1.45 -10.60
C GLY A 181 20.99 -1.80 -11.53
N GLN A 182 21.03 -2.94 -12.22
CA GLN A 182 19.89 -3.44 -13.01
C GLN A 182 18.79 -4.03 -12.11
N VAL A 183 19.15 -4.41 -10.90
CA VAL A 183 18.27 -4.96 -9.87
C VAL A 183 18.37 -4.13 -8.59
N ILE A 184 17.54 -4.42 -7.58
CA ILE A 184 17.63 -3.75 -6.28
C ILE A 184 18.99 -4.00 -5.62
N LYS A 185 19.46 -3.03 -4.80
CA LYS A 185 20.80 -3.07 -4.18
C LYS A 185 21.08 -4.36 -3.42
N GLY A 186 20.06 -4.86 -2.71
CA GLY A 186 20.17 -6.10 -1.95
C GLY A 186 20.44 -7.32 -2.82
N TRP A 187 19.96 -7.34 -4.07
CA TRP A 187 20.29 -8.38 -5.04
C TRP A 187 21.70 -8.25 -5.56
N ASP A 188 22.11 -7.05 -5.97
CA ASP A 188 23.48 -6.79 -6.44
C ASP A 188 24.53 -7.22 -5.40
N GLU A 189 24.23 -7.01 -4.11
CA GLU A 189 25.10 -7.47 -3.02
C GLU A 189 25.00 -8.98 -2.80
N ALA A 190 23.78 -9.52 -2.69
CA ALA A 190 23.57 -10.92 -2.32
C ALA A 190 24.13 -11.89 -3.36
N MET A 191 24.01 -11.57 -4.65
CA MET A 191 24.50 -12.46 -5.71
C MET A 191 26.01 -12.67 -5.65
N GLN A 192 26.78 -11.66 -5.23
CA GLN A 192 28.23 -11.80 -5.06
C GLN A 192 28.64 -12.73 -3.91
N LEU A 193 27.70 -13.11 -3.05
CA LEU A 193 27.89 -14.08 -1.97
C LEU A 193 27.61 -15.52 -2.41
N LEU A 194 27.04 -15.70 -3.62
CA LEU A 194 26.56 -16.98 -4.14
C LEU A 194 27.44 -17.47 -5.30
N ASN A 195 27.51 -18.79 -5.45
CA ASN A 195 28.13 -19.43 -6.60
C ASN A 195 27.11 -20.25 -7.42
N LYS A 196 27.45 -20.67 -8.63
CA LYS A 196 26.59 -21.41 -9.54
C LYS A 196 25.95 -22.64 -8.85
N GLY A 197 24.64 -22.76 -8.88
CA GLY A 197 23.85 -23.83 -8.27
C GLY A 197 23.49 -23.59 -6.81
N SER A 198 23.85 -22.44 -6.25
CA SER A 198 23.44 -22.07 -4.88
C SER A 198 21.95 -21.79 -4.80
N LYS A 199 21.37 -22.16 -3.63
CA LYS A 199 20.04 -21.71 -3.20
C LYS A 199 20.20 -20.94 -1.90
N ALA A 200 19.50 -19.83 -1.77
CA ALA A 200 19.56 -19.00 -0.59
C ALA A 200 18.21 -18.31 -0.30
N THR A 201 17.99 -18.05 0.97
CA THR A 201 16.96 -17.12 1.41
C THR A 201 17.62 -15.78 1.74
N LEU A 202 17.09 -14.70 1.19
CA LEU A 202 17.54 -13.33 1.40
C LEU A 202 16.45 -12.56 2.12
N VAL A 203 16.81 -11.79 3.15
CA VAL A 203 15.94 -10.82 3.80
C VAL A 203 16.54 -9.46 3.57
N ILE A 204 15.87 -8.68 2.73
CA ILE A 204 16.36 -7.40 2.20
C ILE A 204 15.59 -6.28 2.86
N PRO A 205 16.23 -5.43 3.69
CA PRO A 205 15.59 -4.26 4.27
C PRO A 205 15.22 -3.25 3.18
N SER A 206 14.27 -2.38 3.47
CA SER A 206 13.70 -1.45 2.50
C SER A 206 14.73 -0.56 1.81
N GLU A 207 15.78 -0.17 2.52
CA GLU A 207 16.86 0.69 2.04
C GLU A 207 17.70 0.04 0.91
N LEU A 208 17.72 -1.28 0.90
CA LEU A 208 18.34 -2.11 -0.15
C LEU A 208 17.32 -2.64 -1.16
N GLY A 209 16.04 -2.32 -0.95
CA GLY A 209 14.91 -2.70 -1.81
C GLY A 209 14.26 -1.49 -2.48
N TYR A 210 12.96 -1.29 -2.25
CA TYR A 210 12.16 -0.24 -2.89
C TYR A 210 11.94 1.01 -2.03
N GLY A 211 12.53 1.07 -0.82
CA GLY A 211 12.55 2.25 0.04
C GLY A 211 11.18 2.74 0.51
N PRO A 212 11.08 4.07 0.81
CA PRO A 212 9.87 4.67 1.38
C PRO A 212 8.72 4.82 0.38
N THR A 213 8.94 4.59 -0.89
CA THR A 213 7.89 4.70 -1.92
C THR A 213 7.21 3.35 -2.21
N GLY A 214 7.87 2.22 -1.92
CA GLY A 214 7.40 0.90 -2.34
C GLY A 214 7.42 0.75 -3.86
N ALA A 215 6.67 -0.22 -4.40
CA ALA A 215 6.60 -0.48 -5.83
C ALA A 215 5.25 -1.10 -6.26
N GLY A 216 5.02 -1.14 -7.59
CA GLY A 216 3.89 -1.85 -8.18
C GLY A 216 2.53 -1.26 -7.80
N ASN A 217 2.39 0.08 -7.72
CA ASN A 217 1.14 0.76 -7.33
C ASN A 217 0.60 0.28 -5.97
N GLY A 218 1.51 0.04 -5.00
CA GLY A 218 1.16 -0.39 -3.65
C GLY A 218 1.17 -1.90 -3.42
N VAL A 219 1.50 -2.70 -4.42
CA VAL A 219 1.69 -4.16 -4.26
C VAL A 219 2.84 -4.45 -3.30
N ILE A 220 3.92 -3.68 -3.39
CA ILE A 220 4.98 -3.62 -2.39
C ILE A 220 4.80 -2.34 -1.59
N PRO A 221 4.42 -2.44 -0.30
CA PRO A 221 4.18 -1.26 0.53
C PRO A 221 5.43 -0.40 0.74
N PRO A 222 5.26 0.88 1.11
CA PRO A 222 6.35 1.70 1.61
C PRO A 222 7.09 1.04 2.78
N ASN A 223 8.41 1.11 2.76
CA ASN A 223 9.31 0.57 3.78
C ASN A 223 9.20 -0.96 3.99
N ALA A 224 8.71 -1.71 3.01
CA ALA A 224 8.57 -3.15 3.11
C ALA A 224 9.95 -3.85 3.15
N THR A 225 10.12 -4.76 4.08
CA THR A 225 11.18 -5.77 4.06
C THR A 225 10.79 -6.87 3.09
N LEU A 226 11.71 -7.26 2.21
CA LEU A 226 11.50 -8.23 1.16
C LEU A 226 12.16 -9.55 1.51
N ILE A 227 11.47 -10.65 1.28
CA ILE A 227 12.00 -11.99 1.47
C ILE A 227 12.08 -12.65 0.10
N PHE A 228 13.30 -13.03 -0.31
CA PHE A 228 13.53 -13.75 -1.54
C PHE A 228 14.04 -15.14 -1.26
N GLU A 229 13.44 -16.12 -1.90
CA GLU A 229 14.03 -17.42 -2.13
C GLU A 229 14.67 -17.38 -3.52
N VAL A 230 15.98 -17.61 -3.62
CA VAL A 230 16.71 -17.52 -4.88
C VAL A 230 17.45 -18.82 -5.21
N GLU A 231 17.55 -19.13 -6.51
CA GLU A 231 18.39 -20.17 -7.06
C GLU A 231 19.24 -19.59 -8.19
N LEU A 232 20.56 -19.51 -7.97
CA LEU A 232 21.51 -19.05 -8.99
C LEU A 232 21.85 -20.20 -9.92
N LEU A 233 21.28 -20.16 -11.13
CA LEU A 233 21.38 -21.24 -12.11
C LEU A 233 22.70 -21.20 -12.88
N ASP A 234 23.08 -20.00 -13.35
CA ASP A 234 24.28 -19.82 -14.17
C ASP A 234 25.00 -18.49 -13.92
N ILE A 235 26.29 -18.46 -14.20
CA ILE A 235 27.19 -17.31 -14.15
C ILE A 235 27.99 -17.33 -15.48
N ASN A 236 27.77 -16.30 -16.32
CA ASN A 236 28.38 -16.14 -17.65
C ASN A 236 29.24 -14.88 -17.73
#